data_67d489a72323b83873f673b4c557b5bd
#
_entry.id   67d489a72323b83873f673b4c557b5bd
#
_cell.length_a   1.000
_cell.length_b   1.000
_cell.length_c   1.000
_cell.angle_alpha   90.00
_cell.angle_beta   90.00
_cell.angle_gamma   90.00
#
_symmetry.space_group_name_H-M   'P 1'
#
loop_
_entity.id
_entity.type
_entity.pdbx_description
1 polymer ?
#
loop_
_entity_poly.entity_id
_entity_poly.type
_entity_poly.pdbx_seq_one_letter_code
_entity_poly.pdbx_strand_id
1 'polypeptide(L)'
;IIRLVIRPPKVFWTFGVSILKGKISMMRFDRFTERAQEAAQRAAEIIQRYGHNQIDTEHILLALIEQPGGVIPQILEKLSVSPEALTERLDATLRASPKANIFGGGAGQIFITPRVKRIIDLANEEANRLKDEYISTEHIFLAILTERNTPAARILESAGLTRDRVYTAIQDLRG
;
A
#
# COMPACT_ATOMS: atom_id res chain seq x y z
N ILE A 1 -28.12 7.54 -7.20
CA ILE A 1 -27.56 7.04 -5.92
C ILE A 1 -27.54 5.52 -6.01
N ILE A 2 -26.45 4.94 -6.48
CA ILE A 2 -26.28 3.48 -6.48
C ILE A 2 -25.50 3.12 -5.21
N ARG A 3 -26.22 2.58 -4.23
CA ARG A 3 -25.65 1.96 -3.03
C ARG A 3 -25.05 0.62 -3.45
N LEU A 4 -23.73 0.59 -3.67
CA LEU A 4 -23.02 -0.67 -3.87
C LEU A 4 -22.88 -1.36 -2.51
N VAL A 5 -23.76 -2.31 -2.25
CA VAL A 5 -23.65 -3.21 -1.09
C VAL A 5 -22.61 -4.26 -1.44
N ILE A 6 -21.36 -4.01 -1.02
CA ILE A 6 -20.30 -5.01 -1.16
C ILE A 6 -20.39 -5.96 0.04
N ARG A 7 -20.93 -7.16 -0.20
CA ARG A 7 -20.83 -8.28 0.74
C ARG A 7 -19.38 -8.77 0.78
N PRO A 8 -18.79 -9.02 1.95
CA PRO A 8 -17.47 -9.64 2.01
C PRO A 8 -17.55 -11.06 1.45
N PRO A 9 -16.60 -11.46 0.57
CA PRO A 9 -16.56 -12.83 0.08
C PRO A 9 -16.19 -13.79 1.22
N LYS A 10 -17.01 -14.82 1.40
CA LYS A 10 -16.68 -15.98 2.22
C LYS A 10 -15.63 -16.79 1.48
N VAL A 11 -14.54 -17.11 2.19
CA VAL A 11 -13.56 -18.14 1.81
C VAL A 11 -12.44 -17.70 0.86
N PHE A 12 -11.32 -17.30 1.43
CA PHE A 12 -9.97 -17.75 1.02
C PHE A 12 -8.95 -17.35 2.12
N TRP A 13 -9.05 -18.01 3.27
CA TRP A 13 -8.15 -17.79 4.40
C TRP A 13 -7.36 -19.07 4.66
N THR A 14 -6.33 -19.34 3.88
CA THR A 14 -5.44 -20.46 4.17
C THR A 14 -3.98 -20.00 4.19
N PHE A 15 -3.40 -20.12 5.36
CA PHE A 15 -1.99 -20.20 5.74
C PHE A 15 -1.09 -18.96 5.80
N GLY A 16 -1.23 -17.93 4.99
CA GLY A 16 -0.34 -16.75 5.06
C GLY A 16 -0.85 -15.62 5.95
N VAL A 17 -2.15 -15.49 6.06
CA VAL A 17 -2.85 -14.36 6.69
C VAL A 17 -3.08 -14.55 8.19
N SER A 18 -2.96 -15.78 8.70
CA SER A 18 -3.17 -16.04 10.13
C SER A 18 -2.11 -15.38 11.03
N ILE A 19 -0.88 -15.21 10.53
CA ILE A 19 0.21 -14.54 11.24
C ILE A 19 0.04 -13.02 11.19
N LEU A 20 -0.46 -12.49 10.08
CA LEU A 20 -0.86 -11.09 9.94
C LEU A 20 -2.09 -10.77 10.81
N LYS A 21 -3.06 -11.69 10.95
CA LYS A 21 -4.28 -11.48 11.75
C LYS A 21 -4.03 -11.15 13.22
N GLY A 22 -3.03 -11.76 13.87
CA GLY A 22 -2.77 -11.55 15.29
C GLY A 22 -2.22 -10.16 15.64
N LYS A 23 -1.43 -9.51 14.75
CA LYS A 23 -0.85 -8.18 14.96
C LYS A 23 -1.56 -7.06 14.19
N ILE A 24 -2.19 -7.39 13.07
CA ILE A 24 -2.92 -6.45 12.23
C ILE A 24 -4.36 -6.26 12.71
N SER A 25 -4.90 -7.16 13.51
CA SER A 25 -6.24 -7.02 14.13
C SER A 25 -6.39 -5.76 15.00
N MET A 26 -5.30 -5.15 15.44
CA MET A 26 -5.33 -3.82 16.08
C MET A 26 -5.39 -2.65 15.08
N MET A 27 -5.27 -2.90 13.78
CA MET A 27 -5.15 -1.89 12.73
C MET A 27 -6.41 -1.84 11.85
N ARG A 28 -7.59 -1.71 12.37
CA ARG A 28 -8.84 -1.39 11.63
C ARG A 28 -8.91 -1.92 10.19
N PHE A 29 -8.44 -3.14 9.93
CA PHE A 29 -8.52 -3.80 8.61
C PHE A 29 -9.97 -4.05 8.17
N ASP A 30 -10.89 -4.03 9.11
CA ASP A 30 -12.33 -4.06 8.89
C ASP A 30 -12.82 -2.87 8.03
N ARG A 31 -12.08 -1.76 8.05
CA ARG A 31 -12.37 -0.58 7.22
C ARG A 31 -11.68 -0.56 5.86
N PHE A 32 -10.85 -1.54 5.53
CA PHE A 32 -10.20 -1.59 4.22
C PHE A 32 -11.12 -2.15 3.15
N THR A 33 -11.12 -1.51 1.96
CA THR A 33 -11.76 -2.09 0.78
C THR A 33 -11.08 -3.41 0.42
N GLU A 34 -11.77 -4.26 -0.35
CA GLU A 34 -11.20 -5.50 -0.87
C GLU A 34 -9.88 -5.24 -1.60
N ARG A 35 -9.82 -4.21 -2.44
CA ARG A 35 -8.61 -3.80 -3.15
C ARG A 35 -7.47 -3.38 -2.22
N ALA A 36 -7.77 -2.69 -1.14
CA ALA A 36 -6.76 -2.33 -0.14
C ALA A 36 -6.25 -3.56 0.63
N GLN A 37 -7.11 -4.53 0.91
CA GLN A 37 -6.72 -5.81 1.51
C GLN A 37 -5.84 -6.65 0.57
N GLU A 38 -6.16 -6.71 -0.72
CA GLU A 38 -5.32 -7.35 -1.76
C GLU A 38 -3.93 -6.70 -1.83
N ALA A 39 -3.85 -5.36 -1.77
CA ALA A 39 -2.58 -4.65 -1.76
C ALA A 39 -1.73 -5.01 -0.53
N ALA A 40 -2.35 -5.14 0.65
CA ALA A 40 -1.65 -5.57 1.86
C ALA A 40 -1.12 -7.00 1.74
N GLN A 41 -1.90 -7.92 1.15
CA GLN A 41 -1.47 -9.29 0.88
C GLN A 41 -0.29 -9.31 -0.12
N ARG A 42 -0.38 -8.53 -1.18
CA ARG A 42 0.70 -8.40 -2.17
C ARG A 42 1.98 -7.84 -1.55
N ALA A 43 1.88 -6.89 -0.63
CA ALA A 43 3.05 -6.39 0.10
C ALA A 43 3.75 -7.50 0.91
N ALA A 44 2.99 -8.43 1.49
CA ALA A 44 3.56 -9.60 2.15
C ALA A 44 4.25 -10.58 1.17
N GLU A 45 3.74 -10.75 -0.04
CA GLU A 45 4.39 -11.52 -1.10
C GLU A 45 5.68 -10.84 -1.58
N ILE A 46 5.66 -9.51 -1.70
CA ILE A 46 6.82 -8.71 -2.12
C ILE A 46 7.97 -8.85 -1.13
N ILE A 47 7.73 -8.78 0.19
CA ILE A 47 8.81 -8.97 1.17
C ILE A 47 9.46 -10.34 1.05
N GLN A 48 8.72 -11.39 0.71
CA GLN A 48 9.29 -12.72 0.45
C GLN A 48 10.12 -12.72 -0.83
N ARG A 49 9.66 -12.05 -1.89
CA ARG A 49 10.37 -11.90 -3.18
C ARG A 49 11.76 -11.30 -3.01
N TYR A 50 11.90 -10.32 -2.10
CA TYR A 50 13.17 -9.64 -1.83
C TYR A 50 13.97 -10.23 -0.67
N GLY A 51 13.43 -11.22 0.05
CA GLY A 51 14.07 -11.82 1.23
C GLY A 51 14.08 -10.90 2.45
N HIS A 52 13.06 -10.06 2.58
CA HIS A 52 12.86 -9.17 3.72
C HIS A 52 11.93 -9.82 4.77
N ASN A 53 11.96 -9.30 6.00
CA ASN A 53 11.05 -9.71 7.08
C ASN A 53 10.23 -8.56 7.64
N GLN A 54 10.37 -7.36 7.06
CA GLN A 54 9.63 -6.18 7.48
C GLN A 54 8.93 -5.55 6.27
N ILE A 55 7.65 -5.26 6.41
CA ILE A 55 6.91 -4.43 5.45
C ILE A 55 7.25 -2.98 5.75
N ASP A 56 7.80 -2.29 4.76
CA ASP A 56 8.03 -0.85 4.78
C ASP A 56 7.28 -0.17 3.62
N THR A 57 7.37 1.13 3.52
CA THR A 57 6.62 1.97 2.60
C THR A 57 6.81 1.61 1.13
N GLU A 58 8.03 1.18 0.76
CA GLU A 58 8.38 0.77 -0.59
C GLU A 58 7.65 -0.52 -1.02
N HIS A 59 7.49 -1.47 -0.09
CA HIS A 59 6.74 -2.69 -0.36
C HIS A 59 5.25 -2.39 -0.61
N ILE A 60 4.69 -1.44 0.17
CA ILE A 60 3.29 -1.03 -0.01
C ILE A 60 3.13 -0.29 -1.34
N LEU A 61 4.02 0.65 -1.65
CA LEU A 61 3.96 1.39 -2.91
C LEU A 61 4.07 0.45 -4.11
N LEU A 62 5.00 -0.50 -4.10
CA LEU A 62 5.14 -1.49 -5.16
C LEU A 62 3.88 -2.35 -5.28
N ALA A 63 3.30 -2.78 -4.16
CA ALA A 63 2.05 -3.55 -4.15
C ALA A 63 0.89 -2.80 -4.80
N LEU A 64 0.78 -1.49 -4.56
CA LEU A 64 -0.24 -0.62 -5.16
C LEU A 64 -0.03 -0.47 -6.68
N ILE A 65 1.22 -0.32 -7.13
CA ILE A 65 1.53 -0.15 -8.56
C ILE A 65 1.34 -1.46 -9.32
N GLU A 66 1.76 -2.60 -8.75
CA GLU A 66 1.64 -3.92 -9.39
C GLU A 66 0.23 -4.52 -9.33
N GLN A 67 -0.73 -3.88 -8.69
CA GLN A 67 -2.09 -4.44 -8.54
C GLN A 67 -2.82 -4.50 -9.88
N PRO A 68 -3.20 -5.70 -10.39
CA PRO A 68 -3.90 -5.81 -11.66
C PRO A 68 -5.24 -5.08 -11.65
N GLY A 69 -5.45 -4.21 -12.63
CA GLY A 69 -6.66 -3.39 -12.71
C GLY A 69 -6.82 -2.41 -11.54
N GLY A 70 -5.74 -2.11 -10.84
CA GLY A 70 -5.72 -1.12 -9.77
C GLY A 70 -5.90 0.30 -10.28
N VAL A 71 -6.40 1.18 -9.42
CA VAL A 71 -6.60 2.60 -9.76
C VAL A 71 -5.29 3.38 -9.74
N ILE A 72 -4.28 2.92 -8.98
CA ILE A 72 -3.02 3.66 -8.86
C ILE A 72 -2.27 3.77 -10.20
N PRO A 73 -2.10 2.70 -11.01
CA PRO A 73 -1.55 2.83 -12.35
C PRO A 73 -2.30 3.86 -13.22
N GLN A 74 -3.63 3.88 -13.16
CA GLN A 74 -4.45 4.84 -13.91
C GLN A 74 -4.20 6.29 -13.47
N ILE A 75 -4.05 6.53 -12.15
CA ILE A 75 -3.68 7.84 -11.61
C ILE A 75 -2.30 8.28 -12.12
N LEU A 76 -1.33 7.36 -12.11
CA LEU A 76 0.03 7.64 -12.60
C LEU A 76 0.02 8.00 -14.09
N GLU A 77 -0.65 7.22 -14.92
CA GLU A 77 -0.81 7.48 -16.36
C GLU A 77 -1.48 8.85 -16.61
N LYS A 78 -2.57 9.15 -15.89
CA LYS A 78 -3.25 10.45 -15.98
C LYS A 78 -2.32 11.63 -15.64
N LEU A 79 -1.38 11.42 -14.73
CA LEU A 79 -0.38 12.40 -14.34
C LEU A 79 0.90 12.36 -15.19
N SER A 80 0.90 11.54 -16.27
CA SER A 80 2.05 11.35 -17.17
C SER A 80 3.30 10.81 -16.46
N VAL A 81 3.10 9.95 -15.48
CA VAL A 81 4.17 9.24 -14.75
C VAL A 81 4.12 7.78 -15.10
N SER A 82 5.24 7.22 -15.61
CA SER A 82 5.33 5.81 -15.97
C SER A 82 5.33 4.92 -14.72
N PRO A 83 4.35 3.99 -14.59
CA PRO A 83 4.37 2.99 -13.54
C PRO A 83 5.62 2.10 -13.60
N GLU A 84 6.12 1.79 -14.81
CA GLU A 84 7.30 0.96 -15.02
C GLU A 84 8.56 1.63 -14.49
N ALA A 85 8.74 2.93 -14.75
CA ALA A 85 9.89 3.70 -14.24
C ALA A 85 9.89 3.78 -12.71
N LEU A 86 8.72 3.89 -12.08
CA LEU A 86 8.60 3.83 -10.62
C LEU A 86 8.91 2.42 -10.09
N THR A 87 8.44 1.39 -10.76
CA THR A 87 8.71 -0.01 -10.40
C THR A 87 10.21 -0.31 -10.45
N GLU A 88 10.93 0.13 -11.49
CA GLU A 88 12.38 -0.03 -11.60
C GLU A 88 13.13 0.65 -10.43
N ARG A 89 12.72 1.85 -10.05
CA ARG A 89 13.31 2.58 -8.91
C ARG A 89 13.04 1.87 -7.57
N LEU A 90 11.82 1.38 -7.39
CA LEU A 90 11.45 0.61 -6.21
C LEU A 90 12.21 -0.71 -6.14
N ASP A 91 12.34 -1.42 -7.25
CA ASP A 91 13.14 -2.66 -7.35
C ASP A 91 14.58 -2.41 -6.95
N ALA A 92 15.21 -1.37 -7.48
CA ALA A 92 16.59 -1.00 -7.14
C ALA A 92 16.72 -0.69 -5.63
N THR A 93 15.77 0.04 -5.05
CA THR A 93 15.75 0.40 -3.63
C THR A 93 15.58 -0.84 -2.75
N LEU A 94 14.65 -1.72 -3.10
CA LEU A 94 14.36 -2.94 -2.35
C LEU A 94 15.53 -3.94 -2.42
N ARG A 95 16.19 -4.08 -3.58
CA ARG A 95 17.39 -4.92 -3.73
C ARG A 95 18.57 -4.42 -2.91
N ALA A 96 18.70 -3.11 -2.75
CA ALA A 96 19.74 -2.48 -1.95
C ALA A 96 19.47 -2.53 -0.44
N SER A 97 18.23 -2.80 -0.03
CA SER A 97 17.84 -2.86 1.37
C SER A 97 18.39 -4.13 2.05
N PRO A 98 18.73 -4.07 3.35
CA PRO A 98 19.24 -5.23 4.07
C PRO A 98 18.24 -6.40 4.05
N LYS A 99 18.74 -7.58 3.71
CA LYS A 99 17.95 -8.81 3.77
C LYS A 99 17.82 -9.31 5.20
N ALA A 100 16.75 -10.04 5.49
CA ALA A 100 16.59 -10.68 6.76
C ALA A 100 17.72 -11.68 7.00
N ASN A 101 18.42 -11.55 8.14
CA ASN A 101 19.36 -12.57 8.57
C ASN A 101 18.57 -13.81 9.01
N ILE A 102 18.70 -14.90 8.27
CA ILE A 102 18.06 -16.20 8.56
C ILE A 102 18.69 -16.88 9.79
N PHE A 103 19.79 -16.35 10.31
CA PHE A 103 20.47 -16.84 11.50
C PHE A 103 19.81 -16.32 12.77
N GLY A 104 18.86 -17.08 13.31
CA GLY A 104 18.29 -16.82 14.63
C GLY A 104 16.78 -16.90 14.70
N GLY A 105 16.23 -18.08 14.66
CA GLY A 105 14.98 -18.45 15.33
C GLY A 105 13.75 -17.57 15.12
N GLY A 106 13.25 -17.50 13.92
CA GLY A 106 12.03 -16.75 13.64
C GLY A 106 11.58 -16.84 12.17
N ALA A 107 11.79 -18.00 11.57
CA ALA A 107 11.26 -18.25 10.22
C ALA A 107 9.73 -18.04 10.22
N GLY A 108 9.28 -16.96 9.60
CA GLY A 108 7.86 -16.69 9.35
C GLY A 108 7.24 -15.50 10.06
N GLN A 109 7.95 -14.75 10.90
CA GLN A 109 7.38 -13.52 11.47
C GLN A 109 7.59 -12.34 10.54
N ILE A 110 6.47 -11.78 10.03
CA ILE A 110 6.44 -10.53 9.26
C ILE A 110 6.20 -9.38 10.23
N PHE A 111 7.06 -8.39 10.19
CA PHE A 111 6.95 -7.17 10.97
C PHE A 111 6.46 -6.01 10.09
N ILE A 112 5.86 -5.01 10.73
CA ILE A 112 5.45 -3.77 10.09
C ILE A 112 6.28 -2.65 10.71
N THR A 113 6.88 -1.80 9.89
CA THR A 113 7.63 -0.65 10.39
C THR A 113 6.70 0.39 11.02
N PRO A 114 7.18 1.24 11.95
CA PRO A 114 6.42 2.37 12.47
C PRO A 114 5.93 3.32 11.36
N ARG A 115 6.68 3.45 10.27
CA ARG A 115 6.30 4.26 9.10
C ARG A 115 5.05 3.72 8.42
N VAL A 116 4.95 2.41 8.26
CA VAL A 116 3.75 1.76 7.70
C VAL A 116 2.53 1.97 8.61
N LYS A 117 2.71 1.83 9.93
CA LYS A 117 1.62 2.13 10.88
C LYS A 117 1.13 3.57 10.70
N ARG A 118 2.05 4.53 10.59
CA ARG A 118 1.69 5.93 10.37
C ARG A 118 0.96 6.15 9.05
N ILE A 119 1.37 5.47 7.97
CA ILE A 119 0.65 5.52 6.68
C ILE A 119 -0.78 5.01 6.81
N ILE A 120 -1.01 3.95 7.59
CA ILE A 120 -2.37 3.43 7.83
C ILE A 120 -3.22 4.45 8.59
N ASP A 121 -2.66 5.09 9.60
CA ASP A 121 -3.35 6.14 10.35
C ASP A 121 -3.68 7.34 9.44
N LEU A 122 -2.73 7.79 8.62
CA LEU A 122 -2.93 8.87 7.64
C LEU A 122 -3.95 8.48 6.55
N ALA A 123 -3.93 7.23 6.08
CA ALA A 123 -4.92 6.75 5.11
C ALA A 123 -6.36 6.79 5.68
N ASN A 124 -6.51 6.49 6.97
CA ASN A 124 -7.78 6.64 7.66
C ASN A 124 -8.21 8.13 7.76
N GLU A 125 -7.26 9.03 8.01
CA GLU A 125 -7.54 10.47 8.00
C GLU A 125 -7.96 10.96 6.60
N GLU A 126 -7.30 10.48 5.54
CA GLU A 126 -7.67 10.81 4.15
C GLU A 126 -9.06 10.29 3.79
N ALA A 127 -9.41 9.06 4.19
CA ALA A 127 -10.75 8.52 3.98
C ALA A 127 -11.82 9.38 4.68
N ASN A 128 -11.57 9.77 5.93
CA ASN A 128 -12.48 10.64 6.67
C ASN A 128 -12.61 12.03 6.01
N ARG A 129 -11.50 12.60 5.49
CA ARG A 129 -11.50 13.89 4.78
C ARG A 129 -12.31 13.83 3.48
N LEU A 130 -12.23 12.72 2.76
CA LEU A 130 -13.01 12.46 1.54
C LEU A 130 -14.44 11.98 1.85
N LYS A 131 -14.80 11.80 3.12
CA LYS A 131 -16.09 11.28 3.60
C LYS A 131 -16.37 9.86 3.10
N ASP A 132 -15.32 9.08 2.90
CA ASP A 132 -15.41 7.69 2.51
C ASP A 132 -15.53 6.79 3.76
N GLU A 133 -16.43 5.82 3.71
CA GLU A 133 -16.65 4.86 4.80
C GLU A 133 -15.48 3.87 4.93
N TYR A 134 -14.86 3.53 3.78
CA TYR A 134 -13.79 2.55 3.70
C TYR A 134 -12.47 3.16 3.24
N ILE A 135 -11.37 2.58 3.72
CA ILE A 135 -10.01 2.96 3.31
C ILE A 135 -9.69 2.21 2.01
N SER A 136 -9.53 2.95 0.92
CA SER A 136 -9.17 2.43 -0.40
C SER A 136 -7.66 2.57 -0.68
N THR A 137 -7.23 2.02 -1.80
CA THR A 137 -5.84 2.14 -2.28
C THR A 137 -5.43 3.58 -2.53
N GLU A 138 -6.36 4.45 -2.96
CA GLU A 138 -6.13 5.88 -3.15
C GLU A 138 -5.79 6.59 -1.85
N HIS A 139 -6.47 6.26 -0.75
CA HIS A 139 -6.18 6.82 0.57
C HIS A 139 -4.77 6.43 1.04
N ILE A 140 -4.39 5.17 0.82
CA ILE A 140 -3.04 4.69 1.15
C ILE A 140 -1.99 5.41 0.29
N PHE A 141 -2.26 5.62 -0.99
CA PHE A 141 -1.36 6.34 -1.89
C PHE A 141 -1.18 7.81 -1.48
N LEU A 142 -2.27 8.52 -1.14
CA LEU A 142 -2.21 9.87 -0.59
C LEU A 142 -1.44 9.92 0.75
N ALA A 143 -1.63 8.92 1.60
CA ALA A 143 -0.93 8.82 2.87
C ALA A 143 0.59 8.67 2.69
N ILE A 144 1.04 7.89 1.70
CA ILE A 144 2.47 7.76 1.35
C ILE A 144 3.05 9.12 0.96
N LEU A 145 2.34 9.90 0.15
CA LEU A 145 2.76 11.25 -0.25
C LEU A 145 2.74 12.26 0.90
N THR A 146 1.90 12.04 1.90
CA THR A 146 1.83 12.88 3.09
C THR A 146 3.00 12.63 4.04
N GLU A 147 3.45 11.40 4.17
CA GLU A 147 4.60 11.00 5.00
C GLU A 147 5.92 11.15 4.24
N ARG A 148 6.35 12.40 4.04
CA ARG A 148 7.48 12.80 3.17
C ARG A 148 8.83 12.20 3.53
N ASN A 149 9.05 11.77 4.76
CA ASN A 149 10.34 11.25 5.23
C ASN A 149 10.54 9.76 4.95
N THR A 150 9.81 9.18 4.00
CA THR A 150 9.92 7.79 3.63
C THR A 150 10.61 7.62 2.27
N PRO A 151 11.29 6.50 2.03
CA PRO A 151 11.87 6.22 0.71
C PRO A 151 10.82 6.22 -0.40
N ALA A 152 9.63 5.65 -0.15
CA ALA A 152 8.54 5.64 -1.12
C ALA A 152 8.09 7.07 -1.50
N ALA A 153 7.90 7.95 -0.52
CA ALA A 153 7.54 9.34 -0.77
C ALA A 153 8.60 10.07 -1.62
N ARG A 154 9.88 9.86 -1.32
CA ARG A 154 10.98 10.48 -2.09
C ARG A 154 11.02 10.00 -3.54
N ILE A 155 10.71 8.72 -3.79
CA ILE A 155 10.61 8.17 -5.15
C ILE A 155 9.48 8.87 -5.91
N LEU A 156 8.31 9.02 -5.29
CA LEU A 156 7.16 9.69 -5.89
C LEU A 156 7.44 11.19 -6.13
N GLU A 157 7.99 11.88 -5.15
CA GLU A 157 8.35 13.29 -5.27
C GLU A 157 9.38 13.53 -6.39
N SER A 158 10.37 12.64 -6.53
CA SER A 158 11.37 12.72 -7.61
C SER A 158 10.77 12.49 -9.01
N ALA A 159 9.60 11.86 -9.08
CA ALA A 159 8.80 11.72 -10.31
C ALA A 159 7.81 12.88 -10.52
N GLY A 160 7.90 13.94 -9.69
CA GLY A 160 7.03 15.12 -9.79
C GLY A 160 5.63 14.92 -9.24
N LEU A 161 5.41 13.87 -8.48
CA LEU A 161 4.13 13.62 -7.82
C LEU A 161 4.06 14.37 -6.48
N THR A 162 3.00 15.13 -6.32
CA THR A 162 2.66 15.78 -5.05
C THR A 162 1.28 15.30 -4.59
N ARG A 163 1.02 15.41 -3.29
CA ARG A 163 -0.28 15.06 -2.73
C ARG A 163 -1.43 15.78 -3.46
N ASP A 164 -1.28 17.08 -3.72
CA ASP A 164 -2.34 17.89 -4.32
C ASP A 164 -2.61 17.48 -5.77
N ARG A 165 -1.57 17.19 -6.57
CA ARG A 165 -1.73 16.70 -7.94
C ARG A 165 -2.46 15.35 -7.97
N VAL A 166 -2.09 14.44 -7.08
CA VAL A 166 -2.73 13.12 -6.96
C VAL A 166 -4.17 13.26 -6.47
N TYR A 167 -4.42 14.13 -5.49
CA TYR A 167 -5.76 14.41 -4.98
C TYR A 167 -6.69 14.91 -6.10
N THR A 168 -6.23 15.88 -6.90
CA THR A 168 -6.99 16.38 -8.05
C THR A 168 -7.27 15.27 -9.07
N ALA A 169 -6.27 14.44 -9.38
CA ALA A 169 -6.45 13.32 -10.31
C ALA A 169 -7.47 12.29 -9.81
N ILE A 170 -7.48 12.01 -8.49
CA ILE A 170 -8.49 11.14 -7.86
C ILE A 170 -9.90 11.74 -8.00
N GLN A 171 -10.04 13.02 -7.71
CA GLN A 171 -11.33 13.70 -7.85
C GLN A 171 -11.85 13.64 -9.31
N ASP A 172 -10.99 13.89 -10.27
CA ASP A 172 -11.33 13.81 -11.69
C ASP A 172 -11.72 12.40 -12.17
N LEU A 173 -11.16 11.35 -11.54
CA LEU A 173 -11.50 9.96 -11.87
C LEU A 173 -12.81 9.51 -11.21
N ARG A 174 -13.16 10.13 -10.10
CA ARG A 174 -14.42 9.84 -9.40
C ARG A 174 -15.64 10.55 -10.00
N GLY A 175 -15.44 11.62 -10.76
CA GLY A 175 -16.49 12.41 -11.46
C GLY A 175 -17.13 13.43 -10.55
#